data_80b0726ca03e7275550b12a5f09e273a
#
_entry.id   80b0726ca03e7275550b12a5f09e273a
#
_cell.length_a   1.000
_cell.length_b   1.000
_cell.length_c   1.000
_cell.angle_alpha   90.00
_cell.angle_beta   90.00
_cell.angle_gamma   90.00
#
_symmetry.space_group_name_H-M   'P 1'
#
loop_
_entity.id
_entity.type
_entity.pdbx_description
1 polymer ?
#
loop_
_entity_poly.entity_id
_entity_poly.type
_entity_poly.pdbx_seq_one_letter_code
_entity_poly.pdbx_strand_id
1 'polypeptide(L)'
;MHTPFVRIIEIIVFTLINSVPYHLCAIYPFRQKLRFSLPTVIAVLALATGVELTMNLLVGFEVIESNSLVNWLWSMAYVLAYFLIVKDRPGKIIFLIIILLNVGNFNIVTTKGIENIFWPEFAAHRYHYSASLVMLFVLLAVLLPVFIFIKKILTPALNRKSTGFLWLYSWIVPFTFYFLWHYHIHFGSTGSLQVAGDPHTTLFLFVINAGAMVIYYIVARTLNESDRNAQLRTANHQLELQTIQYENLHERIMETRKANHDLRHHMTAMSSFLEKEDYEGLKTYFMAFSKHLPGSTSMVYTQHKSINMLLAYFAQVAHENYIRFDVKMEVPDTLPVSDNDLTVLLGNLVENAVEACCSQKSGERIIRICGKQSGSDLLFTIDNTYDNPIKKNASGVYMSSKHSGEGIGLESARSIATRLGGYLEVAQEDGYFCVSIVIRL
;
A
#
# COMPACT_ATOMS: atom_id res chain seq x y z
N MET A 1 11.94 -66.48 1.00
CA MET A 1 12.82 -65.38 1.47
C MET A 1 13.38 -64.72 0.26
N HIS A 2 13.01 -63.42 0.04
CA HIS A 2 13.65 -62.63 -1.01
C HIS A 2 15.13 -62.41 -0.68
N THR A 3 15.97 -62.39 -1.73
CA THR A 3 17.39 -62.04 -1.53
C THR A 3 17.49 -60.62 -0.94
N PRO A 4 18.51 -60.33 -0.12
CA PRO A 4 18.70 -59.00 0.45
C PRO A 4 18.64 -57.86 -0.60
N PHE A 5 19.07 -58.15 -1.82
CA PHE A 5 19.04 -57.20 -2.94
C PHE A 5 17.61 -56.83 -3.39
N VAL A 6 16.72 -57.85 -3.51
CA VAL A 6 15.31 -57.60 -3.86
C VAL A 6 14.62 -56.73 -2.80
N ARG A 7 14.88 -57.00 -1.51
CA ARG A 7 14.31 -56.27 -0.39
C ARG A 7 14.77 -54.81 -0.40
N ILE A 8 16.02 -54.53 -0.75
CA ILE A 8 16.53 -53.15 -0.91
C ILE A 8 15.75 -52.43 -2.01
N ILE A 9 15.52 -53.07 -3.17
CA ILE A 9 14.76 -52.46 -4.27
C ILE A 9 13.32 -52.17 -3.86
N GLU A 10 12.65 -53.07 -3.17
CA GLU A 10 11.29 -52.92 -2.66
C GLU A 10 11.19 -51.66 -1.76
N ILE A 11 12.14 -51.50 -0.83
CA ILE A 11 12.18 -50.35 0.07
C ILE A 11 12.46 -49.04 -0.68
N ILE A 12 13.37 -49.05 -1.67
CA ILE A 12 13.66 -47.86 -2.51
C ILE A 12 12.41 -47.44 -3.27
N VAL A 13 11.76 -48.37 -3.97
CA VAL A 13 10.56 -48.07 -4.77
C VAL A 13 9.43 -47.55 -3.89
N PHE A 14 9.17 -48.20 -2.76
CA PHE A 14 8.17 -47.75 -1.79
C PHE A 14 8.44 -46.35 -1.31
N THR A 15 9.68 -46.05 -0.90
CA THR A 15 10.06 -44.72 -0.39
C THR A 15 9.90 -43.63 -1.45
N LEU A 16 10.33 -43.89 -2.69
CA LEU A 16 10.20 -42.90 -3.77
C LEU A 16 8.74 -42.60 -4.12
N ILE A 17 7.87 -43.63 -4.17
CA ILE A 17 6.43 -43.46 -4.41
C ILE A 17 5.79 -42.68 -3.24
N ASN A 18 6.26 -42.91 -2.01
CA ASN A 18 5.70 -42.27 -0.82
C ASN A 18 6.16 -40.84 -0.61
N SER A 19 7.29 -40.40 -1.16
CA SER A 19 7.85 -39.07 -0.86
C SER A 19 7.82 -38.09 -2.05
N VAL A 20 8.30 -38.49 -3.22
CA VAL A 20 8.53 -37.60 -4.36
C VAL A 20 7.27 -36.86 -4.83
N PRO A 21 6.09 -37.51 -5.00
CA PRO A 21 4.88 -36.82 -5.44
C PRO A 21 4.39 -35.72 -4.48
N TYR A 22 4.58 -35.97 -3.17
CA TYR A 22 4.20 -34.95 -2.15
C TYR A 22 5.14 -33.75 -2.13
N HIS A 23 6.44 -33.95 -2.42
CA HIS A 23 7.37 -32.85 -2.59
C HIS A 23 6.95 -31.93 -3.74
N LEU A 24 6.51 -32.47 -4.87
CA LEU A 24 6.02 -31.68 -5.99
C LEU A 24 4.77 -30.86 -5.59
N CYS A 25 3.84 -31.49 -4.86
CA CYS A 25 2.65 -30.82 -4.35
C CYS A 25 2.99 -29.71 -3.34
N ALA A 26 3.99 -29.92 -2.48
CA ALA A 26 4.40 -28.95 -1.46
C ALA A 26 5.11 -27.73 -2.05
N ILE A 27 5.93 -27.91 -3.09
CA ILE A 27 6.66 -26.79 -3.74
C ILE A 27 5.74 -25.97 -4.61
N TYR A 28 4.75 -26.58 -5.26
CA TYR A 28 3.92 -25.91 -6.28
C TYR A 28 3.34 -24.56 -5.83
N PRO A 29 2.72 -24.38 -4.64
CA PRO A 29 2.21 -23.09 -4.18
C PRO A 29 3.29 -22.04 -3.92
N PHE A 30 4.50 -22.49 -3.55
CA PHE A 30 5.61 -21.62 -3.16
C PHE A 30 6.67 -21.45 -4.25
N ARG A 31 6.44 -21.89 -5.49
CA ARG A 31 7.42 -21.86 -6.59
C ARG A 31 8.02 -20.47 -6.88
N GLN A 32 7.29 -19.39 -6.57
CA GLN A 32 7.76 -18.01 -6.72
C GLN A 32 8.42 -17.44 -5.45
N LYS A 33 8.48 -18.24 -4.38
CA LYS A 33 8.96 -17.83 -3.06
C LYS A 33 10.05 -18.77 -2.54
N LEU A 34 10.79 -19.39 -3.43
CA LEU A 34 11.92 -20.21 -3.06
C LEU A 34 13.11 -19.33 -2.68
N ARG A 35 13.87 -19.74 -1.66
CA ARG A 35 15.09 -19.03 -1.21
C ARG A 35 16.29 -19.34 -2.07
N PHE A 36 16.29 -20.52 -2.71
CA PHE A 36 17.42 -21.04 -3.46
C PHE A 36 17.00 -21.32 -4.91
N SER A 37 17.98 -21.54 -5.77
CA SER A 37 17.76 -21.99 -7.13
C SER A 37 17.10 -23.39 -7.15
N LEU A 38 16.36 -23.69 -8.21
CA LEU A 38 15.66 -24.96 -8.35
C LEU A 38 16.58 -26.20 -8.18
N PRO A 39 17.79 -26.23 -8.73
CA PRO A 39 18.72 -27.35 -8.49
C PRO A 39 19.08 -27.54 -7.01
N THR A 40 19.30 -26.46 -6.28
CA THR A 40 19.59 -26.52 -4.83
C THR A 40 18.39 -27.03 -4.04
N VAL A 41 17.17 -26.60 -4.40
CA VAL A 41 15.94 -27.10 -3.78
C VAL A 41 15.79 -28.60 -4.03
N ILE A 42 16.01 -29.06 -5.25
CA ILE A 42 15.98 -30.49 -5.59
C ILE A 42 17.04 -31.28 -4.78
N ALA A 43 18.25 -30.73 -4.65
CA ALA A 43 19.31 -31.38 -3.86
C ALA A 43 18.93 -31.52 -2.38
N VAL A 44 18.35 -30.48 -1.76
CA VAL A 44 17.88 -30.53 -0.36
C VAL A 44 16.77 -31.56 -0.18
N LEU A 45 15.81 -31.63 -1.11
CA LEU A 45 14.73 -32.60 -1.04
C LEU A 45 15.23 -34.04 -1.33
N ALA A 46 16.16 -34.20 -2.26
CA ALA A 46 16.80 -35.50 -2.50
C ALA A 46 17.58 -35.99 -1.26
N LEU A 47 18.25 -35.06 -0.56
CA LEU A 47 18.91 -35.39 0.71
C LEU A 47 17.88 -35.84 1.77
N ALA A 48 16.77 -35.07 1.91
CA ALA A 48 15.71 -35.44 2.84
C ALA A 48 15.11 -36.84 2.51
N THR A 49 14.82 -37.08 1.22
CA THR A 49 14.37 -38.43 0.76
C THR A 49 15.41 -39.49 0.99
N GLY A 50 16.71 -39.17 0.85
CA GLY A 50 17.81 -40.10 1.14
C GLY A 50 17.90 -40.49 2.61
N VAL A 51 17.68 -39.54 3.51
CA VAL A 51 17.60 -39.84 4.96
C VAL A 51 16.37 -40.71 5.27
N GLU A 52 15.19 -40.43 4.66
CA GLU A 52 14.00 -41.26 4.78
C GLU A 52 14.28 -42.71 4.29
N LEU A 53 14.92 -42.82 3.15
CA LEU A 53 15.31 -44.12 2.60
C LEU A 53 16.21 -44.88 3.56
N THR A 54 17.21 -44.21 4.15
CA THR A 54 18.10 -44.82 5.15
C THR A 54 17.32 -45.36 6.35
N MET A 55 16.38 -44.56 6.86
CA MET A 55 15.52 -44.99 7.98
C MET A 55 14.61 -46.15 7.60
N ASN A 56 14.00 -46.13 6.41
CA ASN A 56 13.17 -47.23 5.91
C ASN A 56 13.98 -48.51 5.70
N LEU A 57 15.24 -48.41 5.30
CA LEU A 57 16.16 -49.55 5.23
C LEU A 57 16.45 -50.13 6.62
N LEU A 58 16.77 -49.28 7.60
CA LEU A 58 17.03 -49.71 8.98
C LEU A 58 15.81 -50.42 9.59
N VAL A 59 14.61 -49.89 9.37
CA VAL A 59 13.34 -50.51 9.80
C VAL A 59 13.07 -51.80 9.00
N GLY A 60 13.30 -51.76 7.68
CA GLY A 60 13.07 -52.94 6.81
C GLY A 60 13.97 -54.12 7.10
N PHE A 61 15.18 -53.88 7.58
CA PHE A 61 16.11 -54.90 8.06
C PHE A 61 16.03 -55.17 9.57
N GLU A 62 15.01 -54.67 10.24
CA GLU A 62 14.73 -54.87 11.67
C GLU A 62 15.87 -54.42 12.61
N VAL A 63 16.71 -53.50 12.14
CA VAL A 63 17.77 -52.87 12.95
C VAL A 63 17.17 -51.89 13.96
N ILE A 64 16.08 -51.21 13.58
CA ILE A 64 15.34 -50.29 14.41
C ILE A 64 13.86 -50.64 14.37
N GLU A 65 13.19 -50.58 15.52
CA GLU A 65 11.73 -50.70 15.57
C GLU A 65 11.05 -49.42 15.06
N SER A 66 10.07 -49.61 14.20
CA SER A 66 9.22 -48.49 13.77
C SER A 66 8.28 -48.08 14.90
N ASN A 67 8.61 -47.00 15.58
CA ASN A 67 7.79 -46.47 16.66
C ASN A 67 7.29 -45.03 16.34
N SER A 68 6.37 -44.52 17.15
CA SER A 68 5.79 -43.19 16.98
C SER A 68 6.83 -42.06 17.03
N LEU A 69 7.85 -42.22 17.88
CA LEU A 69 8.89 -41.18 18.05
C LEU A 69 9.69 -40.99 16.76
N VAL A 70 10.09 -42.09 16.09
CA VAL A 70 10.82 -42.05 14.82
C VAL A 70 9.98 -41.33 13.74
N ASN A 71 8.68 -41.68 13.65
CA ASN A 71 7.78 -41.04 12.70
C ASN A 71 7.56 -39.55 12.97
N TRP A 72 7.49 -39.15 14.24
CA TRP A 72 7.40 -37.74 14.63
C TRP A 72 8.68 -36.95 14.29
N LEU A 73 9.84 -37.46 14.63
CA LEU A 73 11.13 -36.86 14.31
C LEU A 73 11.28 -36.66 12.80
N TRP A 74 10.84 -37.64 12.03
CA TRP A 74 10.86 -37.61 10.57
C TRP A 74 9.95 -36.50 10.02
N SER A 75 8.71 -36.39 10.48
CA SER A 75 7.78 -35.34 10.09
C SER A 75 8.32 -33.95 10.42
N MET A 76 8.99 -33.81 11.58
CA MET A 76 9.66 -32.55 11.94
C MET A 76 10.82 -32.20 11.01
N ALA A 77 11.61 -33.18 10.57
CA ALA A 77 12.72 -32.97 9.64
C ALA A 77 12.21 -32.43 8.30
N TYR A 78 11.08 -32.93 7.78
CA TYR A 78 10.46 -32.37 6.58
C TYR A 78 10.01 -30.94 6.79
N VAL A 79 9.33 -30.63 7.87
CA VAL A 79 8.90 -29.24 8.18
C VAL A 79 10.11 -28.31 8.20
N LEU A 80 11.21 -28.71 8.84
CA LEU A 80 12.45 -27.92 8.89
C LEU A 80 13.07 -27.74 7.50
N ALA A 81 13.13 -28.79 6.67
CA ALA A 81 13.63 -28.69 5.31
C ALA A 81 12.84 -27.66 4.48
N TYR A 82 11.52 -27.64 4.60
CA TYR A 82 10.69 -26.65 3.91
C TYR A 82 10.86 -25.24 4.46
N PHE A 83 11.13 -25.04 5.75
CA PHE A 83 11.47 -23.73 6.29
C PHE A 83 12.78 -23.19 5.72
N LEU A 84 13.74 -24.05 5.43
CA LEU A 84 14.98 -23.66 4.78
C LEU A 84 14.75 -23.24 3.32
N ILE A 85 13.89 -23.97 2.59
CA ILE A 85 13.68 -23.80 1.16
C ILE A 85 12.74 -22.63 0.84
N VAL A 86 11.68 -22.41 1.63
CA VAL A 86 10.58 -21.49 1.32
C VAL A 86 10.73 -20.17 2.08
N LYS A 87 10.59 -19.04 1.37
CA LYS A 87 10.56 -17.70 1.94
C LYS A 87 9.11 -17.23 2.08
N ASP A 88 8.39 -17.79 3.05
CA ASP A 88 7.04 -17.35 3.41
C ASP A 88 6.82 -17.51 4.94
N ARG A 89 5.64 -17.12 5.41
CA ARG A 89 5.28 -17.22 6.83
C ARG A 89 5.22 -18.68 7.30
N PRO A 90 5.80 -19.00 8.47
CA PRO A 90 5.85 -20.36 8.98
C PRO A 90 4.51 -21.09 8.99
N GLY A 91 3.44 -20.43 9.45
CA GLY A 91 2.11 -21.01 9.53
C GLY A 91 1.55 -21.53 8.20
N LYS A 92 1.86 -20.87 7.07
CA LYS A 92 1.47 -21.32 5.73
C LYS A 92 2.19 -22.59 5.32
N ILE A 93 3.49 -22.66 5.62
CA ILE A 93 4.33 -23.81 5.31
C ILE A 93 3.87 -25.02 6.12
N ILE A 94 3.73 -24.86 7.45
CA ILE A 94 3.25 -25.90 8.37
C ILE A 94 1.89 -26.41 7.93
N PHE A 95 0.95 -25.50 7.65
CA PHE A 95 -0.41 -25.86 7.22
C PHE A 95 -0.41 -26.79 6.01
N LEU A 96 0.31 -26.45 4.95
CA LEU A 96 0.36 -27.24 3.73
C LEU A 96 1.05 -28.61 3.97
N ILE A 97 2.18 -28.60 4.69
CA ILE A 97 2.96 -29.82 4.91
C ILE A 97 2.15 -30.82 5.75
N ILE A 98 1.47 -30.37 6.80
CA ILE A 98 0.66 -31.29 7.63
C ILE A 98 -0.53 -31.83 6.83
N ILE A 99 -1.15 -31.05 5.95
CA ILE A 99 -2.17 -31.59 5.02
C ILE A 99 -1.58 -32.73 4.18
N LEU A 100 -0.41 -32.52 3.59
CA LEU A 100 0.24 -33.54 2.76
C LEU A 100 0.66 -34.76 3.57
N LEU A 101 1.12 -34.59 4.81
CA LEU A 101 1.42 -35.72 5.73
C LEU A 101 0.15 -36.52 6.04
N ASN A 102 -0.99 -35.85 6.27
CA ASN A 102 -2.28 -36.54 6.48
C ASN A 102 -2.68 -37.37 5.25
N VAL A 103 -2.53 -36.81 4.06
CA VAL A 103 -2.81 -37.50 2.79
C VAL A 103 -1.84 -38.67 2.57
N GLY A 104 -0.56 -38.49 2.90
CA GLY A 104 0.44 -39.56 2.84
C GLY A 104 0.11 -40.71 3.78
N ASN A 105 -0.24 -40.42 5.02
CA ASN A 105 -0.67 -41.42 6.00
C ASN A 105 -1.92 -42.19 5.53
N PHE A 106 -2.91 -41.47 4.99
CA PHE A 106 -4.10 -42.08 4.41
C PHE A 106 -3.74 -43.01 3.24
N ASN A 107 -2.82 -42.60 2.37
CA ASN A 107 -2.34 -43.45 1.25
C ASN A 107 -1.69 -44.76 1.75
N ILE A 108 -0.80 -44.67 2.76
CA ILE A 108 -0.12 -45.82 3.34
C ILE A 108 -1.14 -46.82 3.94
N VAL A 109 -2.07 -46.30 4.74
CA VAL A 109 -3.06 -47.17 5.43
C VAL A 109 -4.03 -47.81 4.44
N THR A 110 -4.54 -47.00 3.49
CA THR A 110 -5.42 -47.53 2.43
C THR A 110 -4.71 -48.62 1.61
N THR A 111 -3.43 -48.40 1.32
CA THR A 111 -2.58 -49.41 0.64
C THR A 111 -2.52 -50.73 1.42
N LYS A 112 -2.23 -50.64 2.72
CA LYS A 112 -2.15 -51.83 3.57
C LYS A 112 -3.50 -52.49 3.80
N GLY A 113 -4.59 -51.73 3.91
CA GLY A 113 -5.94 -52.27 3.99
C GLY A 113 -6.36 -53.04 2.75
N ILE A 114 -6.08 -52.49 1.55
CA ILE A 114 -6.34 -53.17 0.27
C ILE A 114 -5.45 -54.42 0.12
N GLU A 115 -4.17 -54.30 0.42
CA GLU A 115 -3.22 -55.41 0.35
C GLU A 115 -3.67 -56.55 1.26
N ASN A 116 -4.12 -56.25 2.48
CA ASN A 116 -4.59 -57.28 3.42
C ASN A 116 -5.86 -58.03 2.96
N ILE A 117 -6.74 -57.35 2.20
CA ILE A 117 -7.93 -57.99 1.63
C ILE A 117 -7.58 -58.95 0.51
N PHE A 118 -6.68 -58.55 -0.39
CA PHE A 118 -6.37 -59.36 -1.60
C PHE A 118 -5.18 -60.27 -1.45
N TRP A 119 -4.19 -59.91 -0.61
CA TRP A 119 -2.93 -60.65 -0.40
C TRP A 119 -2.49 -60.61 1.07
N PRO A 120 -3.21 -61.23 2.01
CA PRO A 120 -2.94 -61.12 3.44
C PRO A 120 -1.53 -61.61 3.83
N GLU A 121 -0.99 -62.60 3.14
CA GLU A 121 0.36 -63.11 3.37
C GLU A 121 1.44 -62.01 3.09
N PHE A 122 1.25 -61.19 2.06
CA PHE A 122 2.17 -60.11 1.70
C PHE A 122 1.98 -58.91 2.58
N ALA A 123 0.77 -58.64 3.02
CA ALA A 123 0.46 -57.51 3.90
C ALA A 123 1.21 -57.58 5.25
N ALA A 124 1.57 -58.74 5.69
CA ALA A 124 2.41 -58.96 6.88
C ALA A 124 3.83 -58.34 6.73
N HIS A 125 4.28 -58.14 5.49
CA HIS A 125 5.57 -57.51 5.19
C HIS A 125 5.39 -56.02 4.88
N ARG A 126 6.15 -55.13 5.54
CA ARG A 126 5.97 -53.67 5.44
C ARG A 126 6.21 -53.13 4.04
N TYR A 127 7.22 -53.64 3.32
CA TYR A 127 7.71 -53.05 2.06
C TYR A 127 7.64 -54.02 0.87
N HIS A 128 6.75 -54.99 0.87
CA HIS A 128 6.61 -55.94 -0.24
C HIS A 128 6.21 -55.22 -1.55
N TYR A 129 6.59 -55.72 -2.72
CA TYR A 129 6.31 -55.10 -4.02
C TYR A 129 4.80 -54.91 -4.28
N SER A 130 3.94 -55.78 -3.75
CA SER A 130 2.48 -55.65 -3.80
C SER A 130 2.01 -54.33 -3.16
N ALA A 131 2.59 -53.94 -2.02
CA ALA A 131 2.32 -52.66 -1.39
C ALA A 131 2.68 -51.48 -2.31
N SER A 132 3.82 -51.52 -2.99
CA SER A 132 4.24 -50.48 -3.92
C SER A 132 3.30 -50.35 -5.11
N LEU A 133 2.79 -51.45 -5.67
CA LEU A 133 1.82 -51.46 -6.76
C LEU A 133 0.47 -50.85 -6.31
N VAL A 134 -0.07 -51.35 -5.20
CA VAL A 134 -1.33 -50.83 -4.65
C VAL A 134 -1.18 -49.35 -4.30
N MET A 135 -0.04 -48.97 -3.69
CA MET A 135 0.25 -47.55 -3.34
C MET A 135 0.23 -46.65 -4.57
N LEU A 136 0.78 -47.10 -5.69
CA LEU A 136 0.78 -46.31 -6.92
C LEU A 136 -0.66 -46.01 -7.42
N PHE A 137 -1.56 -47.01 -7.39
CA PHE A 137 -2.95 -46.86 -7.79
C PHE A 137 -3.71 -45.94 -6.82
N VAL A 138 -3.55 -46.13 -5.50
CA VAL A 138 -4.17 -45.29 -4.48
C VAL A 138 -3.66 -43.84 -4.59
N LEU A 139 -2.35 -43.68 -4.80
CA LEU A 139 -1.72 -42.38 -4.99
C LEU A 139 -2.34 -41.62 -6.17
N LEU A 140 -2.47 -42.26 -7.33
CA LEU A 140 -3.07 -41.63 -8.51
C LEU A 140 -4.52 -41.23 -8.27
N ALA A 141 -5.30 -42.03 -7.57
CA ALA A 141 -6.69 -41.75 -7.23
C ALA A 141 -6.82 -40.60 -6.22
N VAL A 142 -5.94 -40.52 -5.24
CA VAL A 142 -6.02 -39.51 -4.14
C VAL A 142 -5.28 -38.21 -4.47
N LEU A 143 -4.07 -38.33 -5.04
CA LEU A 143 -3.21 -37.14 -5.24
C LEU A 143 -3.74 -36.22 -6.32
N LEU A 144 -4.41 -36.75 -7.35
CA LEU A 144 -4.97 -35.89 -8.41
C LEU A 144 -6.03 -34.92 -7.88
N PRO A 145 -7.08 -35.32 -7.14
CA PRO A 145 -8.02 -34.40 -6.51
C PRO A 145 -7.33 -33.44 -5.52
N VAL A 146 -6.39 -33.93 -4.72
CA VAL A 146 -5.63 -33.12 -3.75
C VAL A 146 -4.79 -32.06 -4.48
N PHE A 147 -4.11 -32.42 -5.57
CA PHE A 147 -3.37 -31.46 -6.37
C PHE A 147 -4.27 -30.39 -7.01
N ILE A 148 -5.43 -30.77 -7.53
CA ILE A 148 -6.43 -29.83 -8.06
C ILE A 148 -6.89 -28.87 -6.96
N PHE A 149 -7.16 -29.38 -5.76
CA PHE A 149 -7.51 -28.57 -4.58
C PHE A 149 -6.36 -27.59 -4.23
N ILE A 150 -5.13 -28.06 -4.13
CA ILE A 150 -3.95 -27.24 -3.86
C ILE A 150 -3.81 -26.14 -4.94
N LYS A 151 -3.91 -26.51 -6.21
CA LYS A 151 -3.72 -25.58 -7.33
C LYS A 151 -4.81 -24.51 -7.41
N LYS A 152 -6.09 -24.91 -7.35
CA LYS A 152 -7.24 -24.02 -7.61
C LYS A 152 -7.72 -23.26 -6.38
N ILE A 153 -7.59 -23.82 -5.19
CA ILE A 153 -8.20 -23.29 -3.97
C ILE A 153 -7.13 -22.81 -2.99
N LEU A 154 -6.17 -23.66 -2.67
CA LEU A 154 -5.21 -23.35 -1.62
C LEU A 154 -4.10 -22.39 -2.07
N THR A 155 -3.56 -22.56 -3.29
CA THR A 155 -2.49 -21.69 -3.81
C THR A 155 -2.91 -20.20 -3.87
N PRO A 156 -4.10 -19.83 -4.37
CA PRO A 156 -4.56 -18.45 -4.29
C PRO A 156 -4.64 -17.92 -2.86
N ALA A 157 -5.15 -18.72 -1.90
CA ALA A 157 -5.23 -18.35 -0.50
C ALA A 157 -3.84 -18.14 0.14
N LEU A 158 -2.89 -19.03 -0.10
CA LEU A 158 -1.52 -18.97 0.41
C LEU A 158 -0.74 -17.76 -0.13
N ASN A 159 -1.01 -17.35 -1.37
CA ASN A 159 -0.27 -16.25 -2.02
C ASN A 159 -0.76 -14.84 -1.67
N ARG A 160 -1.87 -14.72 -0.95
CA ARG A 160 -2.39 -13.42 -0.51
C ARG A 160 -1.61 -12.85 0.68
N LYS A 161 -1.48 -11.51 0.71
CA LYS A 161 -0.67 -10.78 1.70
C LYS A 161 -1.46 -10.37 2.95
N SER A 162 -2.76 -10.09 2.82
CA SER A 162 -3.58 -9.44 3.86
C SER A 162 -3.94 -10.33 5.04
N THR A 163 -4.05 -11.64 4.84
CA THR A 163 -4.54 -12.60 5.85
C THR A 163 -3.47 -13.14 6.81
N GLY A 164 -2.41 -12.37 7.03
CA GLY A 164 -1.20 -12.86 7.74
C GLY A 164 -1.40 -13.40 9.14
N PHE A 165 -2.32 -12.83 9.90
CA PHE A 165 -2.60 -13.26 11.28
C PHE A 165 -3.34 -14.61 11.32
N LEU A 166 -4.25 -14.84 10.41
CA LEU A 166 -5.03 -16.08 10.36
C LEU A 166 -4.17 -17.31 10.08
N TRP A 167 -3.12 -17.16 9.27
CA TRP A 167 -2.17 -18.24 8.97
C TRP A 167 -1.33 -18.66 10.18
N LEU A 168 -1.21 -17.81 11.20
CA LEU A 168 -0.47 -18.16 12.41
C LEU A 168 -1.14 -19.32 13.16
N TYR A 169 -2.46 -19.43 13.08
CA TYR A 169 -3.25 -20.43 13.81
C TYR A 169 -3.88 -21.51 12.91
N SER A 170 -3.97 -21.28 11.60
CA SER A 170 -4.65 -22.20 10.67
C SER A 170 -4.06 -23.61 10.64
N TRP A 171 -2.77 -23.76 10.93
CA TRP A 171 -2.08 -25.05 10.98
C TRP A 171 -2.58 -25.95 12.12
N ILE A 172 -3.23 -25.41 13.13
CA ILE A 172 -3.80 -26.20 14.25
C ILE A 172 -4.82 -27.19 13.71
N VAL A 173 -5.64 -26.79 12.73
CA VAL A 173 -6.69 -27.65 12.17
C VAL A 173 -6.12 -28.93 11.52
N PRO A 174 -5.20 -28.89 10.55
CA PRO A 174 -4.61 -30.13 10.03
C PRO A 174 -3.77 -30.88 11.09
N PHE A 175 -3.19 -30.17 12.06
CA PHE A 175 -2.44 -30.79 13.13
C PHE A 175 -3.32 -31.63 14.06
N THR A 176 -4.55 -31.21 14.36
CA THR A 176 -5.48 -32.01 15.18
C THR A 176 -5.81 -33.36 14.51
N PHE A 177 -6.04 -33.35 13.18
CA PHE A 177 -6.29 -34.60 12.43
C PHE A 177 -5.04 -35.46 12.36
N TYR A 178 -3.87 -34.86 12.18
CA TYR A 178 -2.59 -35.56 12.21
C TYR A 178 -2.33 -36.22 13.58
N PHE A 179 -2.58 -35.49 14.66
CA PHE A 179 -2.43 -35.97 16.01
C PHE A 179 -3.41 -37.12 16.34
N LEU A 180 -4.69 -36.99 15.99
CA LEU A 180 -5.70 -38.04 16.19
C LEU A 180 -5.33 -39.34 15.50
N TRP A 181 -4.79 -39.26 14.28
CA TRP A 181 -4.31 -40.38 13.53
C TRP A 181 -3.14 -41.07 14.23
N HIS A 182 -2.10 -40.33 14.61
CA HIS A 182 -0.95 -40.89 15.32
C HIS A 182 -1.34 -41.50 16.67
N TYR A 183 -2.24 -40.85 17.39
CA TYR A 183 -2.78 -41.38 18.64
C TYR A 183 -3.46 -42.73 18.41
N HIS A 184 -4.32 -42.84 17.41
CA HIS A 184 -5.05 -44.07 17.08
C HIS A 184 -4.12 -45.22 16.74
N ILE A 185 -3.08 -44.98 15.95
CA ILE A 185 -2.15 -46.06 15.50
C ILE A 185 -1.14 -46.46 16.60
N HIS A 186 -0.63 -45.52 17.35
CA HIS A 186 0.55 -45.77 18.17
C HIS A 186 0.25 -45.94 19.67
N PHE A 187 -0.91 -45.53 20.14
CA PHE A 187 -1.32 -45.72 21.53
C PHE A 187 -2.31 -46.89 21.72
N GLY A 188 -2.65 -47.62 20.64
CA GLY A 188 -3.42 -48.86 20.71
C GLY A 188 -2.57 -50.05 21.20
N SER A 189 -3.22 -51.07 21.72
CA SER A 189 -2.58 -52.33 22.17
C SER A 189 -2.10 -53.23 21.04
N THR A 190 -2.44 -52.91 19.79
CA THR A 190 -2.12 -53.68 18.58
C THR A 190 -0.99 -53.02 17.78
N GLY A 191 -0.13 -53.80 17.14
CA GLY A 191 0.97 -53.28 16.34
C GLY A 191 0.50 -52.38 15.18
N SER A 192 1.26 -51.36 14.86
CA SER A 192 0.90 -50.35 13.84
C SER A 192 0.61 -50.94 12.45
N LEU A 193 1.27 -52.03 12.08
CA LEU A 193 1.04 -52.70 10.81
C LEU A 193 -0.30 -53.43 10.79
N GLN A 194 -0.68 -54.03 11.90
CA GLN A 194 -1.96 -54.75 12.05
C GLN A 194 -3.13 -53.78 12.04
N VAL A 195 -3.00 -52.61 12.72
CA VAL A 195 -3.99 -51.54 12.68
C VAL A 195 -4.12 -50.99 11.27
N ALA A 196 -3.01 -50.78 10.55
CA ALA A 196 -3.04 -50.28 9.17
C ALA A 196 -3.65 -51.31 8.18
N GLY A 197 -3.53 -52.62 8.45
CA GLY A 197 -4.14 -53.67 7.62
C GLY A 197 -5.64 -53.85 7.84
N ASP A 198 -6.23 -53.29 8.89
CA ASP A 198 -7.68 -53.40 9.16
C ASP A 198 -8.48 -52.49 8.21
N PRO A 199 -9.45 -53.04 7.41
CA PRO A 199 -10.32 -52.26 6.55
C PRO A 199 -11.17 -51.19 7.29
N HIS A 200 -11.55 -51.44 8.54
CA HIS A 200 -12.27 -50.49 9.36
C HIS A 200 -11.42 -49.23 9.64
N THR A 201 -10.14 -49.37 9.84
CA THR A 201 -9.19 -48.26 10.00
C THR A 201 -9.08 -47.46 8.72
N THR A 202 -9.07 -48.10 7.56
CA THR A 202 -9.10 -47.41 6.26
C THR A 202 -10.37 -46.53 6.11
N LEU A 203 -11.54 -47.14 6.42
CA LEU A 203 -12.82 -46.40 6.37
C LEU A 203 -12.85 -45.24 7.35
N PHE A 204 -12.38 -45.44 8.59
CA PHE A 204 -12.28 -44.41 9.60
C PHE A 204 -11.42 -43.22 9.14
N LEU A 205 -10.24 -43.50 8.58
CA LEU A 205 -9.38 -42.47 8.03
C LEU A 205 -9.97 -41.75 6.81
N PHE A 206 -10.67 -42.50 5.95
CA PHE A 206 -11.35 -41.89 4.82
C PHE A 206 -12.37 -40.82 5.28
N VAL A 207 -13.20 -41.18 6.26
CA VAL A 207 -14.20 -40.23 6.81
C VAL A 207 -13.52 -39.01 7.46
N ILE A 208 -12.46 -39.24 8.25
CA ILE A 208 -11.68 -38.13 8.86
C ILE A 208 -11.06 -37.23 7.81
N ASN A 209 -10.37 -37.79 6.81
CA ASN A 209 -9.72 -36.99 5.77
C ASN A 209 -10.73 -36.31 4.87
N ALA A 210 -11.86 -36.91 4.54
CA ALA A 210 -12.93 -36.29 3.81
C ALA A 210 -13.51 -35.08 4.59
N GLY A 211 -13.78 -35.24 5.89
CA GLY A 211 -14.21 -34.15 6.77
C GLY A 211 -13.15 -33.04 6.86
N ALA A 212 -11.89 -33.40 7.03
CA ALA A 212 -10.78 -32.48 7.06
C ALA A 212 -10.66 -31.65 5.75
N MET A 213 -10.81 -32.30 4.60
CA MET A 213 -10.78 -31.62 3.30
C MET A 213 -11.90 -30.60 3.15
N VAL A 214 -13.11 -30.89 3.65
CA VAL A 214 -14.22 -29.91 3.69
C VAL A 214 -13.84 -28.71 4.56
N ILE A 215 -13.27 -28.95 5.74
CA ILE A 215 -12.82 -27.87 6.64
C ILE A 215 -11.72 -27.04 5.97
N TYR A 216 -10.73 -27.67 5.33
CA TYR A 216 -9.66 -26.96 4.61
C TYR A 216 -10.22 -26.12 3.45
N TYR A 217 -11.22 -26.65 2.75
CA TYR A 217 -11.93 -25.92 1.70
C TYR A 217 -12.63 -24.69 2.27
N ILE A 218 -13.38 -24.84 3.36
CA ILE A 218 -14.09 -23.72 4.01
C ILE A 218 -13.09 -22.68 4.48
N VAL A 219 -12.02 -23.07 5.16
CA VAL A 219 -10.96 -22.15 5.63
C VAL A 219 -10.34 -21.38 4.47
N ALA A 220 -9.91 -22.09 3.42
CA ALA A 220 -9.29 -21.44 2.26
C ALA A 220 -10.27 -20.51 1.53
N ARG A 221 -11.54 -20.88 1.42
CA ARG A 221 -12.59 -20.05 0.82
C ARG A 221 -12.86 -18.80 1.65
N THR A 222 -13.04 -18.95 2.96
CA THR A 222 -13.28 -17.82 3.89
C THR A 222 -12.12 -16.82 3.84
N LEU A 223 -10.88 -17.31 3.81
CA LEU A 223 -9.70 -16.45 3.66
C LEU A 223 -9.71 -15.68 2.32
N ASN A 224 -10.12 -16.35 1.23
CA ASN A 224 -10.24 -15.71 -0.08
C ASN A 224 -11.35 -14.65 -0.12
N GLU A 225 -12.51 -14.94 0.46
CA GLU A 225 -13.65 -14.03 0.50
C GLU A 225 -13.39 -12.82 1.41
N SER A 226 -12.79 -13.03 2.58
CA SER A 226 -12.41 -11.95 3.50
C SER A 226 -11.48 -10.93 2.84
N ASP A 227 -10.48 -11.40 2.11
CA ASP A 227 -9.54 -10.53 1.40
C ASP A 227 -10.22 -9.75 0.26
N ARG A 228 -11.07 -10.42 -0.50
CA ARG A 228 -11.86 -9.77 -1.55
C ARG A 228 -12.78 -8.67 -0.98
N ASN A 229 -13.43 -8.96 0.15
CA ASN A 229 -14.29 -8.00 0.83
C ASN A 229 -13.49 -6.79 1.36
N ALA A 230 -12.28 -7.00 1.88
CA ALA A 230 -11.40 -5.91 2.29
C ALA A 230 -11.01 -5.02 1.10
N GLN A 231 -10.66 -5.60 -0.04
CA GLN A 231 -10.35 -4.85 -1.27
C GLN A 231 -11.56 -4.05 -1.79
N LEU A 232 -12.74 -4.66 -1.79
CA LEU A 232 -13.97 -3.97 -2.19
C LEU A 232 -14.31 -2.80 -1.27
N ARG A 233 -14.14 -2.95 0.04
CA ARG A 233 -14.34 -1.85 1.00
C ARG A 233 -13.38 -0.69 0.74
N THR A 234 -12.11 -0.98 0.49
CA THR A 234 -11.12 0.06 0.17
C THR A 234 -11.47 0.77 -1.14
N ALA A 235 -11.85 0.03 -2.18
CA ALA A 235 -12.26 0.61 -3.45
C ALA A 235 -13.52 1.48 -3.32
N ASN A 236 -14.53 1.02 -2.58
CA ASN A 236 -15.75 1.80 -2.34
C ASN A 236 -15.46 3.08 -1.56
N HIS A 237 -14.59 3.02 -0.54
CA HIS A 237 -14.19 4.22 0.20
C HIS A 237 -13.43 5.24 -0.68
N GLN A 238 -12.59 4.77 -1.59
CA GLN A 238 -11.93 5.65 -2.56
C GLN A 238 -12.93 6.33 -3.51
N LEU A 239 -13.93 5.59 -4.00
CA LEU A 239 -15.00 6.15 -4.84
C LEU A 239 -15.82 7.19 -4.07
N GLU A 240 -16.14 6.95 -2.83
CA GLU A 240 -16.86 7.90 -1.96
C GLU A 240 -16.09 9.20 -1.78
N LEU A 241 -14.77 9.12 -1.49
CA LEU A 241 -13.91 10.30 -1.41
C LEU A 241 -13.85 11.07 -2.74
N GLN A 242 -13.77 10.39 -3.87
CA GLN A 242 -13.79 11.03 -5.19
C GLN A 242 -15.12 11.76 -5.45
N THR A 243 -16.24 11.15 -5.06
CA THR A 243 -17.57 11.79 -5.19
C THR A 243 -17.65 13.08 -4.39
N ILE A 244 -17.22 13.06 -3.12
CA ILE A 244 -17.17 14.27 -2.27
C ILE A 244 -16.26 15.35 -2.88
N GLN A 245 -15.09 14.98 -3.40
CA GLN A 245 -14.21 15.93 -4.07
C GLN A 245 -14.85 16.56 -5.33
N TYR A 246 -15.57 15.74 -6.11
CA TYR A 246 -16.27 16.21 -7.30
C TYR A 246 -17.40 17.18 -6.93
N GLU A 247 -18.19 16.88 -5.91
CA GLU A 247 -19.27 17.77 -5.42
C GLU A 247 -18.71 19.11 -4.94
N ASN A 248 -17.64 19.12 -4.13
CA ASN A 248 -16.98 20.33 -3.68
C ASN A 248 -16.41 21.17 -4.84
N LEU A 249 -15.83 20.51 -5.85
CA LEU A 249 -15.34 21.20 -7.04
C LEU A 249 -16.49 21.81 -7.85
N HIS A 250 -17.59 21.08 -7.99
CA HIS A 250 -18.77 21.56 -8.69
C HIS A 250 -19.38 22.79 -8.01
N GLU A 251 -19.50 22.76 -6.68
CA GLU A 251 -19.97 23.90 -5.88
C GLU A 251 -19.10 25.15 -6.11
N ARG A 252 -17.77 25.01 -6.01
CA ARG A 252 -16.83 26.14 -6.27
C ARG A 252 -16.95 26.68 -7.69
N ILE A 253 -17.15 25.80 -8.69
CA ILE A 253 -17.36 26.24 -10.08
C ILE A 253 -18.65 27.06 -10.19
N MET A 254 -19.73 26.62 -9.53
CA MET A 254 -21.00 27.35 -9.54
C MET A 254 -20.92 28.71 -8.84
N GLU A 255 -20.23 28.76 -7.69
CA GLU A 255 -19.96 30.05 -6.99
C GLU A 255 -19.14 31.00 -7.87
N THR A 256 -18.08 30.52 -8.51
CA THR A 256 -17.25 31.31 -9.41
C THR A 256 -18.05 31.81 -10.62
N ARG A 257 -18.91 30.97 -11.19
CA ARG A 257 -19.81 31.35 -12.29
C ARG A 257 -20.77 32.46 -11.86
N LYS A 258 -21.36 32.34 -10.67
CA LYS A 258 -22.26 33.34 -10.10
C LYS A 258 -21.54 34.69 -9.91
N ALA A 259 -20.35 34.63 -9.27
CA ALA A 259 -19.55 35.85 -9.06
C ALA A 259 -19.18 36.53 -10.39
N ASN A 260 -18.76 35.78 -11.39
CA ASN A 260 -18.45 36.30 -12.73
C ASN A 260 -19.68 36.86 -13.45
N HIS A 261 -20.85 36.25 -13.29
CA HIS A 261 -22.09 36.71 -13.83
C HIS A 261 -22.48 38.07 -13.21
N ASP A 262 -22.40 38.21 -11.88
CA ASP A 262 -22.74 39.43 -11.16
C ASP A 262 -21.77 40.57 -11.52
N LEU A 263 -20.46 40.25 -11.60
CA LEU A 263 -19.45 41.21 -12.08
C LEU A 263 -19.76 41.69 -13.50
N ARG A 264 -20.14 40.80 -14.42
CA ARG A 264 -20.51 41.17 -15.80
C ARG A 264 -21.72 42.12 -15.82
N HIS A 265 -22.72 41.92 -14.97
CA HIS A 265 -23.87 42.81 -14.86
C HIS A 265 -23.46 44.20 -14.39
N HIS A 266 -22.58 44.29 -13.38
CA HIS A 266 -22.07 45.58 -12.92
C HIS A 266 -21.25 46.28 -14.00
N MET A 267 -20.39 45.57 -14.73
CA MET A 267 -19.61 46.11 -15.85
C MET A 267 -20.51 46.62 -16.97
N THR A 268 -21.55 45.88 -17.33
CA THR A 268 -22.54 46.28 -18.37
C THR A 268 -23.29 47.56 -17.95
N ALA A 269 -23.71 47.64 -16.69
CA ALA A 269 -24.36 48.83 -16.17
C ALA A 269 -23.43 50.07 -16.23
N MET A 270 -22.17 49.93 -15.80
CA MET A 270 -21.18 51.01 -15.89
C MET A 270 -20.89 51.43 -17.34
N SER A 271 -20.77 50.47 -18.27
CA SER A 271 -20.60 50.78 -19.70
C SER A 271 -21.78 51.56 -20.28
N SER A 272 -23.03 51.23 -19.88
CA SER A 272 -24.22 51.96 -20.34
C SER A 272 -24.26 53.40 -19.88
N PHE A 273 -23.76 53.74 -18.67
CA PHE A 273 -23.61 55.11 -18.22
C PHE A 273 -22.56 55.88 -19.06
N LEU A 274 -21.45 55.24 -19.40
CA LEU A 274 -20.40 55.82 -20.24
C LEU A 274 -20.90 56.11 -21.66
N GLU A 275 -21.63 55.13 -22.27
CA GLU A 275 -22.21 55.32 -23.62
C GLU A 275 -23.21 56.48 -23.68
N LYS A 276 -23.89 56.75 -22.59
CA LYS A 276 -24.85 57.86 -22.48
C LYS A 276 -24.23 59.17 -22.02
N GLU A 277 -22.90 59.20 -21.81
CA GLU A 277 -22.18 60.33 -21.26
C GLU A 277 -22.70 60.83 -19.88
N ASP A 278 -23.41 59.94 -19.15
CA ASP A 278 -23.97 60.24 -17.82
C ASP A 278 -22.92 59.97 -16.72
N TYR A 279 -22.01 60.88 -16.58
CA TYR A 279 -20.90 60.75 -15.61
C TYR A 279 -21.37 60.87 -14.14
N GLU A 280 -22.44 61.64 -13.85
CA GLU A 280 -22.98 61.74 -12.48
C GLU A 280 -23.73 60.48 -12.08
N GLY A 281 -24.47 59.85 -13.01
CA GLY A 281 -25.09 58.54 -12.81
C GLY A 281 -24.04 57.45 -12.57
N LEU A 282 -22.99 57.43 -13.38
CA LEU A 282 -21.87 56.51 -13.20
C LEU A 282 -21.20 56.66 -11.83
N LYS A 283 -20.92 57.91 -11.42
CA LYS A 283 -20.29 58.17 -10.14
C LYS A 283 -21.17 57.72 -8.96
N THR A 284 -22.47 57.98 -9.04
CA THR A 284 -23.44 57.56 -8.03
C THR A 284 -23.52 56.03 -7.94
N TYR A 285 -23.60 55.35 -9.10
CA TYR A 285 -23.62 53.89 -9.17
C TYR A 285 -22.33 53.28 -8.63
N PHE A 286 -21.19 53.85 -9.02
CA PHE A 286 -19.88 53.37 -8.55
C PHE A 286 -19.71 53.60 -7.04
N MET A 287 -20.15 54.73 -6.49
CA MET A 287 -20.13 54.99 -5.05
C MET A 287 -21.04 54.01 -4.26
N ALA A 288 -22.20 53.66 -4.81
CA ALA A 288 -23.11 52.72 -4.20
C ALA A 288 -22.50 51.30 -4.22
N PHE A 289 -21.86 50.93 -5.33
CA PHE A 289 -21.17 49.65 -5.48
C PHE A 289 -19.91 49.54 -4.59
N SER A 290 -19.11 50.63 -4.51
CA SER A 290 -17.89 50.70 -3.70
C SER A 290 -18.15 50.79 -2.18
N LYS A 291 -19.37 51.10 -1.73
CA LYS A 291 -19.73 50.97 -0.29
C LYS A 291 -19.64 49.54 0.23
N HIS A 292 -19.69 48.55 -0.65
CA HIS A 292 -19.51 47.15 -0.32
C HIS A 292 -18.06 46.69 -0.50
N LEU A 293 -17.16 47.57 -0.97
CA LEU A 293 -15.73 47.40 -0.97
C LEU A 293 -15.12 48.04 0.28
N PRO A 294 -14.10 47.45 0.92
CA PRO A 294 -13.45 48.04 2.11
C PRO A 294 -13.08 49.52 1.87
N GLY A 295 -13.47 50.38 2.81
CA GLY A 295 -13.34 51.83 2.65
C GLY A 295 -11.90 52.32 2.55
N SER A 296 -11.65 53.24 1.65
CA SER A 296 -10.35 53.90 1.48
C SER A 296 -10.05 54.88 2.59
N THR A 297 -9.11 54.59 3.46
CA THR A 297 -8.48 55.58 4.34
C THR A 297 -7.61 56.48 3.49
N SER A 298 -7.77 57.80 3.65
CA SER A 298 -7.12 58.84 2.86
C SER A 298 -5.63 59.06 3.22
N MET A 299 -4.84 58.02 3.32
CA MET A 299 -3.41 58.13 3.60
C MET A 299 -2.63 58.14 2.28
N VAL A 300 -1.80 59.13 2.05
CA VAL A 300 -0.96 59.26 0.85
C VAL A 300 0.40 58.67 1.14
N TYR A 301 0.74 57.55 0.50
CA TYR A 301 2.02 56.84 0.65
C TYR A 301 3.04 57.23 -0.41
N THR A 302 2.59 57.62 -1.62
CA THR A 302 3.43 58.02 -2.75
C THR A 302 2.67 58.93 -3.70
N GLN A 303 3.39 59.69 -4.54
CA GLN A 303 2.79 60.50 -5.60
C GLN A 303 2.31 59.68 -6.79
N HIS A 304 2.81 58.47 -6.99
CA HIS A 304 2.38 57.57 -8.07
C HIS A 304 0.96 57.05 -7.80
N LYS A 305 -0.01 57.49 -8.60
CA LYS A 305 -1.44 57.25 -8.34
C LYS A 305 -1.83 55.80 -8.17
N SER A 306 -1.41 54.91 -9.10
CA SER A 306 -1.79 53.52 -9.09
C SER A 306 -1.19 52.73 -7.90
N ILE A 307 0.09 53.02 -7.57
CA ILE A 307 0.76 52.43 -6.41
C ILE A 307 0.13 52.96 -5.10
N ASN A 308 -0.20 54.27 -5.05
CA ASN A 308 -0.84 54.87 -3.87
C ASN A 308 -2.21 54.23 -3.58
N MET A 309 -3.05 54.03 -4.61
CA MET A 309 -4.35 53.36 -4.45
C MET A 309 -4.20 51.90 -3.96
N LEU A 310 -3.23 51.17 -4.51
CA LEU A 310 -2.94 49.80 -4.08
C LEU A 310 -2.51 49.74 -2.60
N LEU A 311 -1.55 50.60 -2.21
CA LEU A 311 -1.05 50.66 -0.82
C LEU A 311 -2.12 51.12 0.16
N ALA A 312 -2.96 52.08 -0.20
CA ALA A 312 -4.08 52.53 0.61
C ALA A 312 -5.10 51.42 0.84
N TYR A 313 -5.41 50.61 -0.18
CA TYR A 313 -6.26 49.42 -0.06
C TYR A 313 -5.68 48.40 0.92
N PHE A 314 -4.41 48.02 0.73
CA PHE A 314 -3.79 47.01 1.61
C PHE A 314 -3.52 47.53 3.04
N ALA A 315 -3.31 48.83 3.22
CA ALA A 315 -3.25 49.46 4.53
C ALA A 315 -4.55 49.30 5.32
N GLN A 316 -5.69 49.46 4.62
CA GLN A 316 -7.02 49.21 5.21
C GLN A 316 -7.17 47.72 5.61
N VAL A 317 -6.84 46.80 4.69
CA VAL A 317 -6.91 45.36 4.96
C VAL A 317 -5.99 44.98 6.13
N ALA A 318 -4.78 45.53 6.19
CA ALA A 318 -3.84 45.31 7.28
C ALA A 318 -4.39 45.82 8.63
N HIS A 319 -4.99 47.02 8.64
CA HIS A 319 -5.61 47.59 9.83
C HIS A 319 -6.76 46.73 10.36
N GLU A 320 -7.63 46.24 9.48
CA GLU A 320 -8.74 45.32 9.83
C GLU A 320 -8.27 43.98 10.41
N ASN A 321 -7.06 43.55 10.05
CA ASN A 321 -6.46 42.32 10.53
C ASN A 321 -5.41 42.50 11.64
N TYR A 322 -5.33 43.71 12.24
CA TYR A 322 -4.38 44.03 13.29
C TYR A 322 -2.91 43.80 12.88
N ILE A 323 -2.57 44.17 11.63
CA ILE A 323 -1.21 44.07 11.07
C ILE A 323 -0.61 45.50 11.06
N ARG A 324 0.58 45.64 11.63
CA ARG A 324 1.35 46.87 11.51
C ARG A 324 1.89 46.99 10.08
N PHE A 325 1.50 48.10 9.39
CA PHE A 325 1.79 48.30 7.98
C PHE A 325 2.67 49.55 7.81
N ASP A 326 3.98 49.33 7.68
CA ASP A 326 4.98 50.38 7.58
C ASP A 326 5.39 50.57 6.10
N VAL A 327 5.12 51.76 5.51
CA VAL A 327 5.42 52.03 4.10
C VAL A 327 6.39 53.20 3.99
N LYS A 328 7.46 53.00 3.24
CA LYS A 328 8.40 54.04 2.83
C LYS A 328 8.57 54.00 1.31
N MET A 329 7.94 54.94 0.59
CA MET A 329 7.86 54.92 -0.86
C MET A 329 8.38 56.25 -1.46
N GLU A 330 9.52 56.15 -2.14
CA GLU A 330 10.17 57.27 -2.85
C GLU A 330 10.21 56.99 -4.35
N VAL A 331 9.00 57.01 -4.97
CA VAL A 331 8.80 56.65 -6.37
C VAL A 331 8.17 57.84 -7.09
N PRO A 332 8.64 58.24 -8.28
CA PRO A 332 8.08 59.34 -9.07
C PRO A 332 6.60 59.13 -9.40
N ASP A 333 5.90 60.21 -9.71
CA ASP A 333 4.49 60.20 -10.14
C ASP A 333 4.26 59.49 -11.47
N THR A 334 5.27 59.47 -12.35
CA THR A 334 5.25 58.79 -13.65
C THR A 334 6.46 57.89 -13.80
N LEU A 335 6.24 56.68 -14.29
CA LEU A 335 7.29 55.68 -14.59
C LEU A 335 7.16 55.18 -16.03
N PRO A 336 8.25 54.82 -16.70
CA PRO A 336 8.21 54.23 -18.06
C PRO A 336 7.79 52.75 -18.07
N VAL A 337 7.01 52.33 -17.07
CA VAL A 337 6.49 50.98 -16.89
C VAL A 337 4.98 51.05 -16.78
N SER A 338 4.29 50.04 -17.31
CA SER A 338 2.82 49.96 -17.26
C SER A 338 2.31 49.94 -15.82
N ASP A 339 1.38 50.86 -15.50
CA ASP A 339 0.67 50.91 -14.21
C ASP A 339 0.00 49.56 -13.87
N ASN A 340 -0.52 48.87 -14.89
CA ASN A 340 -1.13 47.53 -14.71
C ASN A 340 -0.10 46.50 -14.26
N ASP A 341 1.09 46.47 -14.87
CA ASP A 341 2.16 45.55 -14.50
C ASP A 341 2.65 45.79 -13.07
N LEU A 342 2.84 47.05 -12.68
CA LEU A 342 3.23 47.45 -11.32
C LEU A 342 2.15 47.08 -10.29
N THR A 343 0.89 47.31 -10.62
CA THR A 343 -0.25 46.99 -9.75
C THR A 343 -0.37 45.45 -9.53
N VAL A 344 -0.26 44.68 -10.59
CA VAL A 344 -0.31 43.21 -10.48
C VAL A 344 0.90 42.65 -9.72
N LEU A 345 2.09 43.18 -10.00
CA LEU A 345 3.32 42.71 -9.34
C LEU A 345 3.30 43.03 -7.85
N LEU A 346 3.09 44.26 -7.47
CA LEU A 346 3.04 44.67 -6.06
C LEU A 346 1.82 44.09 -5.35
N GLY A 347 0.67 44.03 -6.03
CA GLY A 347 -0.56 43.44 -5.49
C GLY A 347 -0.36 41.98 -5.05
N ASN A 348 0.18 41.13 -5.92
CA ASN A 348 0.45 39.74 -5.61
C ASN A 348 1.38 39.59 -4.40
N LEU A 349 2.38 40.41 -4.27
CA LEU A 349 3.36 40.32 -3.19
C LEU A 349 2.84 40.88 -1.86
N VAL A 350 2.12 42.00 -1.88
CA VAL A 350 1.51 42.53 -0.67
C VAL A 350 0.37 41.64 -0.17
N GLU A 351 -0.41 41.07 -1.07
CA GLU A 351 -1.45 40.11 -0.73
C GLU A 351 -0.83 38.85 -0.04
N ASN A 352 0.27 38.30 -0.58
CA ASN A 352 0.98 37.22 0.04
C ASN A 352 1.50 37.59 1.45
N ALA A 353 2.02 38.82 1.64
CA ALA A 353 2.48 39.31 2.93
C ALA A 353 1.35 39.41 3.96
N VAL A 354 0.19 39.98 3.54
CA VAL A 354 -1.02 40.06 4.39
C VAL A 354 -1.50 38.66 4.79
N GLU A 355 -1.57 37.72 3.85
CA GLU A 355 -1.98 36.32 4.12
C GLU A 355 -1.04 35.60 5.07
N ALA A 356 0.28 35.78 4.91
CA ALA A 356 1.26 35.22 5.81
C ALA A 356 1.10 35.74 7.25
N CYS A 357 0.91 37.07 7.40
CA CYS A 357 0.64 37.65 8.69
C CYS A 357 -0.70 37.22 9.30
N CYS A 358 -1.76 37.07 8.50
CA CYS A 358 -3.06 36.57 8.96
C CYS A 358 -2.99 35.13 9.46
N SER A 359 -2.16 34.28 8.82
CA SER A 359 -1.97 32.88 9.21
C SER A 359 -1.07 32.66 10.43
N GLN A 360 -0.40 33.73 10.90
CA GLN A 360 0.50 33.69 12.05
C GLN A 360 -0.30 33.50 13.36
N LYS A 361 0.11 32.51 14.17
CA LYS A 361 -0.58 32.16 15.41
C LYS A 361 -0.13 32.93 16.62
N SER A 362 1.10 33.45 16.60
CA SER A 362 1.72 34.16 17.72
C SER A 362 2.69 35.24 17.24
N GLY A 363 2.97 36.20 18.08
CA GLY A 363 3.91 37.28 17.78
C GLY A 363 3.28 38.53 17.11
N GLU A 364 4.12 39.53 16.91
CA GLU A 364 3.69 40.79 16.27
C GLU A 364 3.59 40.60 14.76
N ARG A 365 2.51 41.06 14.16
CA ARG A 365 2.25 40.97 12.72
C ARG A 365 2.71 42.29 12.08
N ILE A 366 3.76 42.20 11.28
CA ILE A 366 4.37 43.42 10.67
C ILE A 366 4.58 43.16 9.19
N ILE A 367 4.22 44.18 8.38
CA ILE A 367 4.55 44.29 6.97
C ILE A 367 5.31 45.59 6.76
N ARG A 368 6.47 45.53 6.14
CA ARG A 368 7.29 46.68 5.74
C ARG A 368 7.42 46.73 4.24
N ILE A 369 7.12 47.84 3.64
CA ILE A 369 7.23 48.05 2.20
C ILE A 369 8.13 49.24 1.95
N CYS A 370 9.19 49.04 1.20
CA CYS A 370 10.05 50.10 0.74
C CYS A 370 10.10 50.11 -0.78
N GLY A 371 10.09 51.30 -1.37
CA GLY A 371 10.23 51.45 -2.81
C GLY A 371 11.01 52.71 -3.12
N LYS A 372 11.99 52.65 -4.01
CA LYS A 372 12.75 53.82 -4.48
C LYS A 372 13.24 53.61 -5.90
N GLN A 373 13.40 54.72 -6.60
CA GLN A 373 14.13 54.81 -7.86
C GLN A 373 15.60 55.12 -7.58
N SER A 374 16.52 54.37 -8.18
CA SER A 374 17.96 54.58 -8.11
C SER A 374 18.56 54.53 -9.50
N GLY A 375 18.79 55.67 -10.11
CA GLY A 375 19.22 55.74 -11.52
C GLY A 375 18.17 55.17 -12.49
N SER A 376 18.55 54.16 -13.26
CA SER A 376 17.67 53.44 -14.18
C SER A 376 16.95 52.25 -13.55
N ASP A 377 17.12 52.03 -12.26
CA ASP A 377 16.53 50.88 -11.58
C ASP A 377 15.44 51.31 -10.58
N LEU A 378 14.32 50.62 -10.59
CA LEU A 378 13.25 50.73 -9.63
C LEU A 378 13.35 49.54 -8.66
N LEU A 379 13.53 49.82 -7.38
CA LEU A 379 13.74 48.85 -6.31
C LEU A 379 12.52 48.81 -5.40
N PHE A 380 12.02 47.61 -5.12
CA PHE A 380 10.99 47.39 -4.10
C PHE A 380 11.47 46.30 -3.12
N THR A 381 11.18 46.47 -1.84
CA THR A 381 11.30 45.42 -0.83
C THR A 381 9.97 45.30 -0.09
N ILE A 382 9.56 44.06 0.16
CA ILE A 382 8.37 43.74 0.92
C ILE A 382 8.76 42.66 1.92
N ASP A 383 8.75 43.04 3.20
CA ASP A 383 9.15 42.17 4.30
C ASP A 383 7.93 41.94 5.18
N ASN A 384 7.67 40.69 5.54
CA ASN A 384 6.60 40.35 6.46
C ASN A 384 7.03 39.32 7.51
N THR A 385 6.42 39.41 8.68
CA THR A 385 6.57 38.36 9.72
C THR A 385 5.79 37.12 9.37
N TYR A 386 6.29 35.97 9.82
CA TYR A 386 5.66 34.66 9.65
C TYR A 386 6.08 33.72 10.77
N ASP A 387 5.28 32.67 11.07
CA ASP A 387 5.61 31.62 12.06
C ASP A 387 5.52 30.19 11.49
N ASN A 388 5.02 30.03 10.29
CA ASN A 388 4.90 28.72 9.66
C ASN A 388 6.17 28.31 8.90
N PRO A 389 6.62 27.04 8.98
CA PRO A 389 7.77 26.58 8.21
C PRO A 389 7.52 26.67 6.71
N ILE A 390 8.36 27.42 6.01
CA ILE A 390 8.26 27.60 4.56
C ILE A 390 8.85 26.37 3.88
N LYS A 391 8.06 25.68 3.05
CA LYS A 391 8.48 24.50 2.31
C LYS A 391 9.06 24.89 0.96
N LYS A 392 10.23 24.31 0.64
CA LYS A 392 10.84 24.36 -0.69
C LYS A 392 10.77 22.97 -1.32
N ASN A 393 10.56 22.91 -2.64
CA ASN A 393 10.68 21.65 -3.37
C ASN A 393 12.16 21.25 -3.56
N ALA A 394 12.41 20.07 -4.16
CA ALA A 394 13.75 19.57 -4.45
C ALA A 394 14.57 20.49 -5.39
N SER A 395 13.90 21.38 -6.13
CA SER A 395 14.48 22.38 -7.04
C SER A 395 14.69 23.75 -6.38
N GLY A 396 14.42 23.90 -5.07
CA GLY A 396 14.58 25.13 -4.32
C GLY A 396 13.42 26.14 -4.48
N VAL A 397 12.34 25.78 -5.15
CA VAL A 397 11.17 26.63 -5.40
C VAL A 397 10.25 26.62 -4.17
N TYR A 398 9.74 27.80 -3.79
CA TYR A 398 8.82 27.96 -2.68
C TYR A 398 7.45 27.37 -2.98
N MET A 399 7.00 26.45 -2.13
CA MET A 399 5.70 25.78 -2.26
C MET A 399 4.58 26.61 -1.64
N SER A 400 3.41 26.58 -2.28
CA SER A 400 2.21 27.20 -1.72
C SER A 400 1.82 26.53 -0.39
N SER A 401 1.40 27.34 0.59
CA SER A 401 0.77 26.83 1.82
C SER A 401 -0.69 26.38 1.63
N LYS A 402 -1.32 26.76 0.50
CA LYS A 402 -2.75 26.54 0.20
C LYS A 402 -3.01 25.37 -0.74
N HIS A 403 -2.07 25.03 -1.64
CA HIS A 403 -2.24 24.02 -2.67
C HIS A 403 -1.02 23.12 -2.78
N SER A 404 -1.20 21.90 -3.29
CA SER A 404 -0.09 21.02 -3.67
C SER A 404 0.55 21.51 -4.98
N GLY A 405 1.34 22.60 -4.91
CA GLY A 405 2.01 23.19 -6.08
C GLY A 405 2.81 24.44 -5.71
N GLU A 406 3.42 25.08 -6.70
CA GLU A 406 4.18 26.33 -6.55
C GLU A 406 3.25 27.50 -6.24
N GLY A 407 3.74 28.49 -5.48
CA GLY A 407 2.96 29.66 -5.11
C GLY A 407 2.70 30.57 -6.32
N ILE A 408 1.48 30.56 -6.85
CA ILE A 408 1.08 31.27 -8.09
C ILE A 408 1.42 32.77 -8.03
N GLY A 409 1.24 33.44 -6.87
CA GLY A 409 1.48 34.87 -6.71
C GLY A 409 2.95 35.25 -6.85
N LEU A 410 3.86 34.48 -6.24
CA LEU A 410 5.30 34.75 -6.30
C LEU A 410 5.88 34.42 -7.71
N GLU A 411 5.38 33.40 -8.35
CA GLU A 411 5.72 33.03 -9.74
C GLU A 411 5.27 34.10 -10.73
N SER A 412 4.04 34.59 -10.59
CA SER A 412 3.49 35.70 -11.39
C SER A 412 4.33 36.96 -11.23
N ALA A 413 4.68 37.33 -10.00
CA ALA A 413 5.52 38.48 -9.72
C ALA A 413 6.94 38.30 -10.33
N ARG A 414 7.54 37.14 -10.25
CA ARG A 414 8.85 36.81 -10.85
C ARG A 414 8.80 36.92 -12.37
N SER A 415 7.74 36.40 -13.01
CA SER A 415 7.53 36.49 -14.44
C SER A 415 7.43 37.93 -14.93
N ILE A 416 6.68 38.79 -14.21
CA ILE A 416 6.56 40.22 -14.52
C ILE A 416 7.91 40.93 -14.35
N ALA A 417 8.61 40.73 -13.24
CA ALA A 417 9.93 41.30 -13.00
C ALA A 417 10.92 40.98 -14.12
N THR A 418 10.97 39.69 -14.51
CA THR A 418 11.83 39.23 -15.61
C THR A 418 11.47 39.83 -16.94
N ARG A 419 10.18 39.97 -17.25
CA ARG A 419 9.70 40.60 -18.50
C ARG A 419 10.08 42.10 -18.56
N LEU A 420 10.16 42.75 -17.39
CA LEU A 420 10.59 44.15 -17.25
C LEU A 420 12.13 44.27 -17.14
N GLY A 421 12.89 43.26 -17.54
CA GLY A 421 14.36 43.28 -17.56
C GLY A 421 15.03 43.24 -16.17
N GLY A 422 14.26 42.89 -15.15
CA GLY A 422 14.70 42.81 -13.78
C GLY A 422 14.72 41.42 -13.20
N TYR A 423 14.76 41.31 -11.88
CA TYR A 423 14.73 40.04 -11.14
C TYR A 423 14.02 40.18 -9.79
N LEU A 424 13.65 39.04 -9.20
CA LEU A 424 13.05 38.92 -7.90
C LEU A 424 13.82 37.90 -7.06
N GLU A 425 14.25 38.32 -5.88
CA GLU A 425 14.94 37.53 -4.88
C GLU A 425 14.08 37.36 -3.62
N VAL A 426 14.24 36.24 -2.95
CA VAL A 426 13.55 35.91 -1.70
C VAL A 426 14.57 35.45 -0.66
N ALA A 427 14.57 36.11 0.48
CA ALA A 427 15.39 35.78 1.64
C ALA A 427 14.53 35.51 2.88
N GLN A 428 15.10 34.85 3.85
CA GLN A 428 14.50 34.56 5.16
C GLN A 428 15.55 35.02 6.21
N GLU A 429 15.27 36.06 6.92
CA GLU A 429 16.20 36.63 7.90
C GLU A 429 15.41 37.11 9.15
N ASP A 430 15.92 36.75 10.32
CA ASP A 430 15.42 37.18 11.63
C ASP A 430 13.89 37.11 11.84
N GLY A 431 13.25 36.05 11.29
CA GLY A 431 11.81 35.85 11.40
C GLY A 431 10.98 36.66 10.37
N TYR A 432 11.65 37.30 9.41
CA TYR A 432 11.01 37.99 8.28
C TYR A 432 11.17 37.19 6.99
N PHE A 433 10.12 37.16 6.19
CA PHE A 433 10.13 36.76 4.80
C PHE A 433 10.31 38.02 3.94
N CYS A 434 11.47 38.14 3.32
CA CYS A 434 11.90 39.32 2.59
C CYS A 434 11.84 39.06 1.09
N VAL A 435 11.12 39.88 0.35
CA VAL A 435 11.08 39.84 -1.12
C VAL A 435 11.68 41.14 -1.65
N SER A 436 12.73 41.00 -2.44
CA SER A 436 13.41 42.12 -3.11
C SER A 436 13.21 42.03 -4.62
N ILE A 437 12.84 43.16 -5.22
CA ILE A 437 12.58 43.27 -6.66
C ILE A 437 13.40 44.39 -7.23
N VAL A 438 14.01 44.15 -8.35
CA VAL A 438 14.66 45.10 -9.20
C VAL A 438 14.00 45.15 -10.56
N ILE A 439 13.61 46.28 -11.04
CA ILE A 439 13.04 46.51 -12.39
C ILE A 439 13.91 47.53 -13.08
N ARG A 440 14.29 47.28 -14.32
CA ARG A 440 15.06 48.19 -15.14
C ARG A 440 14.13 49.14 -15.91
N LEU A 441 14.32 50.44 -15.75
CA LEU A 441 13.46 51.50 -16.37
C LEU A 441 13.96 51.86 -17.76
#